data_96fcc880e895fd8b58b1797293fdb2c3
#
_entry.id   96fcc880e895fd8b58b1797293fdb2c3
#
_cell.length_a   1.000
_cell.length_b   1.000
_cell.length_c   1.000
_cell.angle_alpha   90.00
_cell.angle_beta   90.00
_cell.angle_gamma   90.00
#
_symmetry.space_group_name_H-M   'P 1'
#
loop_
_entity.id
_entity.type
_entity.pdbx_description
1 polymer ?
#
loop_
_entity_poly.entity_id
_entity_poly.type
_entity_poly.pdbx_seq_one_letter_code
_entity_poly.pdbx_strand_id
1 'polypeptide(L)'
;GSCLKVCCIGNDVILQKPERVYAASYKNKDISAKSASGGIFAAFAKQVLAEGGIVFGSAYTKTFDVEVEPIEKVEELPKLQGSKYVQSSMNDSYQKVKRELQTGREVLFCGVPCQVEVLKQLLIVES
;
A
#
# COMPACT_ATOMS: atom_id res chain seq x y z
N GLY A 1 1.99 21.73 -9.72
CA GLY A 1 0.91 20.78 -9.61
C GLY A 1 0.61 20.37 -8.18
N SER A 2 -0.43 19.62 -7.99
CA SER A 2 -0.82 19.12 -6.66
C SER A 2 0.24 18.25 -5.99
N CYS A 3 1.09 17.57 -6.75
CA CYS A 3 2.18 16.77 -6.22
C CYS A 3 3.19 17.58 -5.41
N LEU A 4 3.51 18.81 -5.84
CA LEU A 4 4.42 19.69 -5.10
C LEU A 4 3.82 20.18 -3.79
N LYS A 5 2.50 20.33 -3.71
CA LYS A 5 1.81 20.76 -2.49
C LYS A 5 1.82 19.72 -1.38
N VAL A 6 1.90 18.45 -1.73
CA VAL A 6 1.81 17.33 -0.79
C VAL A 6 3.11 16.52 -0.67
N CYS A 7 4.15 16.91 -1.40
CA CYS A 7 5.44 16.22 -1.39
C CYS A 7 6.15 16.39 -0.04
N CYS A 8 6.55 15.29 0.59
CA CYS A 8 7.22 15.30 1.88
C CYS A 8 8.62 15.92 1.84
N ILE A 9 9.24 16.02 0.66
CA ILE A 9 10.55 16.65 0.48
C ILE A 9 10.45 18.19 0.56
N GLY A 10 9.36 18.74 0.03
CA GLY A 10 9.14 20.19 -0.03
C GLY A 10 8.26 20.77 1.08
N ASN A 11 7.72 19.93 1.96
CA ASN A 11 6.80 20.35 3.02
C ASN A 11 7.19 19.71 4.34
N ASP A 12 6.90 20.38 5.45
CA ASP A 12 7.12 19.83 6.78
C ASP A 12 6.20 18.65 7.02
N VAL A 13 6.78 17.52 7.42
CA VAL A 13 6.04 16.33 7.79
C VAL A 13 5.92 16.29 9.31
N ILE A 14 4.68 16.25 9.80
CA ILE A 14 4.43 16.10 11.24
C ILE A 14 4.62 14.64 11.60
N LEU A 15 5.71 14.36 12.32
CA LEU A 15 5.98 13.02 12.84
C LEU A 15 5.26 12.85 14.17
N GLN A 16 4.42 11.83 14.24
CA GLN A 16 3.75 11.45 15.47
C GLN A 16 4.51 10.31 16.14
N LYS A 17 4.68 10.42 17.48
CA LYS A 17 5.24 9.32 18.26
C LYS A 17 4.24 8.17 18.29
N PRO A 18 4.65 6.92 17.95
CA PRO A 18 3.73 5.80 18.03
C PRO A 18 3.38 5.50 19.50
N GLU A 19 2.14 5.15 19.74
CA GLU A 19 1.67 4.74 21.06
C GLU A 19 2.31 3.42 21.49
N ARG A 20 2.42 2.48 20.56
CA ARG A 20 3.01 1.16 20.79
C ARG A 20 3.75 0.70 19.54
N VAL A 21 4.79 -0.10 19.77
CA VAL A 21 5.57 -0.72 18.68
C VAL A 21 5.61 -2.22 18.91
N TYR A 22 5.33 -2.99 17.87
CA TYR A 22 5.33 -4.44 17.93
C TYR A 22 6.28 -5.03 16.90
N ALA A 23 6.99 -6.09 17.29
CA ALA A 23 7.59 -7.02 16.36
C ALA A 23 6.63 -8.19 16.17
N ALA A 24 6.20 -8.45 14.96
CA ALA A 24 5.18 -9.45 14.68
C ALA A 24 5.50 -10.25 13.43
N SER A 25 5.05 -11.52 13.41
CA SER A 25 5.11 -12.35 12.21
C SER A 25 3.83 -13.18 12.09
N TYR A 26 3.52 -13.57 10.87
CA TYR A 26 2.36 -14.40 10.60
C TYR A 26 2.62 -15.85 11.02
N LYS A 27 1.69 -16.46 11.74
CA LYS A 27 1.87 -17.82 12.28
C LYS A 27 1.99 -18.89 11.21
N ASN A 28 1.35 -18.69 10.05
CA ASN A 28 1.45 -19.63 8.95
C ASN A 28 2.81 -19.50 8.27
N LYS A 29 3.64 -20.53 8.43
CA LYS A 29 5.02 -20.54 7.92
C LYS A 29 5.11 -20.45 6.39
N ASP A 30 4.14 -21.01 5.68
CA ASP A 30 4.13 -20.99 4.21
C ASP A 30 3.92 -19.57 3.67
N ILE A 31 3.05 -18.81 4.32
CA ILE A 31 2.79 -17.42 3.98
C ILE A 31 3.97 -16.53 4.39
N SER A 32 4.51 -16.75 5.58
CA SER A 32 5.67 -16.00 6.06
C SER A 32 6.90 -16.22 5.18
N ALA A 33 7.13 -17.46 4.71
CA ALA A 33 8.24 -17.80 3.83
C ALA A 33 8.17 -17.13 2.45
N LYS A 34 6.95 -16.87 1.94
CA LYS A 34 6.73 -16.18 0.66
C LYS A 34 6.77 -14.67 0.77
N SER A 35 6.84 -14.14 1.98
CA SER A 35 6.80 -12.71 2.26
C SER A 35 8.20 -12.17 2.51
N ALA A 36 8.39 -10.88 2.26
CA ALA A 36 9.67 -10.19 2.46
C ALA A 36 10.06 -10.07 3.94
N SER A 37 9.10 -10.21 4.86
CA SER A 37 9.29 -10.08 6.30
C SER A 37 8.37 -11.07 7.00
N GLY A 38 7.80 -10.72 8.14
CA GLY A 38 6.95 -11.61 8.92
C GLY A 38 5.59 -11.97 8.34
N GLY A 39 5.25 -11.48 7.14
CA GLY A 39 3.98 -11.81 6.48
C GLY A 39 2.78 -11.00 6.97
N ILE A 40 2.98 -9.93 7.70
CA ILE A 40 1.91 -9.10 8.27
C ILE A 40 1.08 -8.44 7.16
N PHE A 41 1.73 -7.96 6.08
CA PHE A 41 1.01 -7.43 4.93
C PHE A 41 0.01 -8.45 4.37
N ALA A 42 0.45 -9.70 4.19
CA ALA A 42 -0.41 -10.77 3.68
C ALA A 42 -1.60 -11.04 4.62
N ALA A 43 -1.39 -10.95 5.93
CA ALA A 43 -2.47 -11.12 6.90
C ALA A 43 -3.54 -10.04 6.77
N PHE A 44 -3.14 -8.77 6.72
CA PHE A 44 -4.06 -7.65 6.53
C PHE A 44 -4.75 -7.69 5.16
N ALA A 45 -3.98 -8.00 4.10
CA ALA A 45 -4.53 -8.09 2.75
C ALA A 45 -5.62 -9.15 2.64
N LYS A 46 -5.40 -10.33 3.21
CA LYS A 46 -6.42 -11.39 3.22
C LYS A 46 -7.68 -10.97 3.94
N GLN A 47 -7.56 -10.28 5.06
CA GLN A 47 -8.72 -9.78 5.81
C GLN A 47 -9.51 -8.77 5.00
N VAL A 48 -8.84 -7.78 4.41
CA VAL A 48 -9.49 -6.75 3.59
C VAL A 48 -10.19 -7.37 2.38
N LEU A 49 -9.51 -8.29 1.69
CA LEU A 49 -10.08 -8.97 0.52
C LEU A 49 -11.28 -9.86 0.89
N ALA A 50 -11.23 -10.52 2.04
CA ALA A 50 -12.36 -11.33 2.54
C ALA A 50 -13.61 -10.50 2.82
N GLU A 51 -13.43 -9.23 3.19
CA GLU A 51 -14.51 -8.29 3.47
C GLU A 51 -14.98 -7.52 2.22
N GLY A 52 -14.51 -7.89 1.04
CA GLY A 52 -14.87 -7.24 -0.22
C GLY A 52 -14.07 -5.97 -0.52
N GLY A 53 -13.00 -5.72 0.22
CA GLY A 53 -12.13 -4.57 0.03
C GLY A 53 -11.17 -4.74 -1.16
N ILE A 54 -10.32 -3.74 -1.35
CA ILE A 54 -9.31 -3.71 -2.40
C ILE A 54 -7.94 -3.42 -1.78
N VAL A 55 -6.90 -4.04 -2.33
CA VAL A 55 -5.52 -3.90 -1.84
C VAL A 55 -4.65 -3.35 -2.95
N PHE A 56 -3.89 -2.29 -2.64
CA PHE A 56 -2.91 -1.69 -3.53
C PHE A 56 -1.50 -2.01 -3.02
N GLY A 57 -0.64 -2.40 -3.91
CA GLY A 57 0.77 -2.68 -3.61
C GLY A 57 1.62 -2.73 -4.86
N SER A 58 2.93 -2.82 -4.68
CA SER A 58 3.87 -2.86 -5.79
C SER A 58 3.92 -4.24 -6.44
N ALA A 59 3.83 -4.26 -7.76
CA ALA A 59 3.92 -5.47 -8.57
C ALA A 59 4.84 -5.26 -9.78
N TYR A 60 5.42 -6.34 -10.28
CA TYR A 60 6.16 -6.30 -11.55
C TYR A 60 5.20 -6.28 -12.74
N THR A 61 5.50 -5.42 -13.71
CA THR A 61 4.83 -5.43 -15.01
C THR A 61 5.40 -6.53 -15.91
N LYS A 62 4.81 -6.70 -17.10
CA LYS A 62 5.33 -7.64 -18.12
C LYS A 62 6.73 -7.29 -18.60
N THR A 63 7.15 -6.02 -18.48
CA THR A 63 8.48 -5.52 -18.84
C THR A 63 9.43 -5.44 -17.64
N PHE A 64 9.07 -6.03 -16.51
CA PHE A 64 9.82 -6.04 -15.25
C PHE A 64 10.01 -4.67 -14.58
N ASP A 65 9.25 -3.67 -15.00
CA ASP A 65 9.10 -2.44 -14.23
C ASP A 65 8.24 -2.70 -12.99
N VAL A 66 8.30 -1.80 -12.00
CA VAL A 66 7.50 -1.92 -10.79
C VAL A 66 6.43 -0.82 -10.79
N GLU A 67 5.19 -1.22 -10.66
CA GLU A 67 4.05 -0.31 -10.56
C GLU A 67 3.19 -0.64 -9.36
N VAL A 68 2.51 0.36 -8.80
CA VAL A 68 1.48 0.12 -7.79
C VAL A 68 0.21 -0.32 -8.49
N GLU A 69 -0.28 -1.50 -8.13
CA GLU A 69 -1.47 -2.10 -8.74
C GLU A 69 -2.50 -2.48 -7.68
N PRO A 70 -3.80 -2.40 -8.01
CA PRO A 70 -4.86 -2.94 -7.18
C PRO A 70 -5.05 -4.43 -7.40
N ILE A 71 -5.41 -5.14 -6.34
CA ILE A 71 -5.94 -6.51 -6.42
C ILE A 71 -7.26 -6.58 -5.67
N GLU A 72 -8.14 -7.46 -6.13
CA GLU A 72 -9.46 -7.68 -5.53
C GLU A 72 -9.67 -9.12 -5.07
N LYS A 73 -8.76 -10.03 -5.43
CA LYS A 73 -8.83 -11.45 -5.13
C LYS A 73 -7.58 -11.94 -4.42
N VAL A 74 -7.76 -12.87 -3.49
CA VAL A 74 -6.65 -13.48 -2.73
C VAL A 74 -5.65 -14.19 -3.65
N GLU A 75 -6.11 -14.75 -4.76
CA GLU A 75 -5.26 -15.44 -5.74
C GLU A 75 -4.26 -14.49 -6.41
N GLU A 76 -4.52 -13.20 -6.43
CA GLU A 76 -3.63 -12.17 -6.97
C GLU A 76 -2.58 -11.68 -5.96
N LEU A 77 -2.73 -12.03 -4.69
CA LEU A 77 -1.86 -11.56 -3.62
C LEU A 77 -0.37 -11.84 -3.86
N PRO A 78 0.05 -13.00 -4.43
CA PRO A 78 1.46 -13.24 -4.71
C PRO A 78 2.15 -12.20 -5.57
N LYS A 79 1.42 -11.49 -6.43
CA LYS A 79 1.97 -10.40 -7.25
C LYS A 79 2.52 -9.25 -6.41
N LEU A 80 1.91 -9.00 -5.24
CA LEU A 80 2.25 -7.90 -4.35
C LEU A 80 3.25 -8.32 -3.26
N GLN A 81 3.49 -9.61 -3.07
CA GLN A 81 4.39 -10.12 -2.05
C GLN A 81 5.86 -10.04 -2.49
N GLY A 82 6.74 -9.97 -1.52
CA GLY A 82 8.18 -9.90 -1.74
C GLY A 82 8.69 -8.47 -1.95
N SER A 83 9.95 -8.27 -1.61
CA SER A 83 10.62 -6.98 -1.77
C SER A 83 10.93 -6.70 -3.25
N LYS A 84 10.69 -5.47 -3.65
CA LYS A 84 11.03 -4.97 -4.99
C LYS A 84 11.99 -3.80 -4.81
N TYR A 85 13.24 -4.00 -5.21
CA TYR A 85 14.34 -3.07 -4.95
C TYR A 85 14.45 -1.95 -5.99
N VAL A 86 13.34 -1.64 -6.64
CA VAL A 86 13.20 -0.58 -7.65
C VAL A 86 12.04 0.32 -7.24
N GLN A 87 12.17 1.61 -7.51
CA GLN A 87 11.09 2.56 -7.23
C GLN A 87 9.86 2.20 -8.07
N SER A 88 8.71 2.08 -7.40
CA SER A 88 7.45 1.80 -8.08
C SER A 88 6.83 3.07 -8.65
N SER A 89 6.26 2.96 -9.85
CA SER A 89 5.45 4.03 -10.43
C SER A 89 4.06 4.01 -9.82
N MET A 90 3.59 5.18 -9.40
CA MET A 90 2.24 5.33 -8.84
C MET A 90 1.16 5.46 -9.92
N ASN A 91 1.52 5.96 -11.11
CA ASN A 91 0.55 6.24 -12.18
C ASN A 91 -0.68 6.99 -11.65
N ASP A 92 -1.88 6.43 -11.85
CA ASP A 92 -3.15 6.96 -11.37
C ASP A 92 -3.65 6.30 -10.06
N SER A 93 -2.76 5.61 -9.35
CA SER A 93 -3.13 4.83 -8.15
C SER A 93 -3.71 5.69 -7.04
N TYR A 94 -3.22 6.92 -6.85
CA TYR A 94 -3.78 7.82 -5.84
C TYR A 94 -5.25 8.15 -6.14
N GLN A 95 -5.58 8.42 -7.40
CA GLN A 95 -6.96 8.68 -7.82
C GLN A 95 -7.84 7.45 -7.67
N LYS A 96 -7.31 6.27 -7.96
CA LYS A 96 -8.03 5.00 -7.77
C LYS A 96 -8.34 4.75 -6.31
N VAL A 97 -7.37 4.94 -5.41
CA VAL A 97 -7.58 4.81 -3.95
C VAL A 97 -8.69 5.75 -3.49
N LYS A 98 -8.61 7.02 -3.88
CA LYS A 98 -9.63 8.01 -3.52
C LYS A 98 -11.02 7.59 -3.99
N ARG A 99 -11.12 7.14 -5.24
CA ARG A 99 -12.39 6.70 -5.82
C ARG A 99 -13.00 5.54 -5.05
N GLU A 100 -12.18 4.54 -4.71
CA GLU A 100 -12.65 3.38 -3.94
C GLU A 100 -13.11 3.77 -2.53
N LEU A 101 -12.41 4.68 -1.88
CA LEU A 101 -12.82 5.19 -0.57
C LEU A 101 -14.13 5.96 -0.64
N GLN A 102 -14.37 6.71 -1.72
CA GLN A 102 -15.61 7.45 -1.93
C GLN A 102 -16.83 6.53 -2.09
N THR A 103 -16.64 5.31 -2.60
CA THR A 103 -17.70 4.30 -2.69
C THR A 103 -17.99 3.62 -1.35
N GLY A 104 -17.23 3.93 -0.30
CA GLY A 104 -17.35 3.28 1.00
C GLY A 104 -16.61 1.96 1.10
N ARG A 105 -15.79 1.61 0.12
CA ARG A 105 -15.02 0.37 0.09
C ARG A 105 -13.80 0.46 0.99
N GLU A 106 -13.48 -0.62 1.69
CA GLU A 106 -12.26 -0.71 2.49
C GLU A 106 -11.04 -0.85 1.59
N VAL A 107 -10.02 -0.04 1.85
CA VAL A 107 -8.79 0.00 1.04
C VAL A 107 -7.58 -0.24 1.94
N LEU A 108 -6.73 -1.17 1.56
CA LEU A 108 -5.40 -1.35 2.12
C LEU A 108 -4.37 -0.87 1.08
N PHE A 109 -3.58 0.12 1.45
CA PHE A 109 -2.48 0.61 0.62
C PHE A 109 -1.14 0.28 1.27
N CYS A 110 -0.28 -0.40 0.53
CA CYS A 110 1.09 -0.72 0.94
C CYS A 110 2.08 -0.05 0.00
N GLY A 111 2.89 0.84 0.54
CA GLY A 111 3.91 1.56 -0.23
C GLY A 111 5.05 2.02 0.67
N VAL A 112 6.03 2.67 0.07
CA VAL A 112 7.12 3.29 0.84
C VAL A 112 6.61 4.53 1.58
N PRO A 113 7.30 4.97 2.65
CA PRO A 113 6.79 6.07 3.49
C PRO A 113 6.42 7.34 2.73
N CYS A 114 7.18 7.73 1.72
CA CYS A 114 6.86 8.93 0.92
C CYS A 114 5.57 8.78 0.12
N GLN A 115 5.28 7.58 -0.40
CA GLN A 115 4.03 7.31 -1.11
C GLN A 115 2.83 7.36 -0.17
N VAL A 116 2.97 6.77 1.02
CA VAL A 116 1.92 6.78 2.04
C VAL A 116 1.65 8.21 2.51
N GLU A 117 2.68 9.00 2.74
CA GLU A 117 2.53 10.39 3.17
C GLU A 117 1.82 11.24 2.12
N VAL A 118 2.21 11.11 0.85
CA VAL A 118 1.53 11.82 -0.25
C VAL A 118 0.05 11.43 -0.32
N LEU A 119 -0.27 10.15 -0.19
CA LEU A 119 -1.65 9.67 -0.19
C LEU A 119 -2.45 10.28 0.97
N LYS A 120 -1.90 10.28 2.18
CA LYS A 120 -2.53 10.89 3.35
C LYS A 120 -2.84 12.38 3.12
N GLN A 121 -1.87 13.13 2.60
CA GLN A 121 -2.05 14.55 2.33
C GLN A 121 -3.11 14.80 1.24
N LEU A 122 -3.12 14.01 0.18
CA LEU A 122 -4.13 14.13 -0.86
C LEU A 122 -5.54 13.86 -0.34
N LEU A 123 -5.72 12.88 0.53
CA LEU A 123 -7.02 12.56 1.13
C LEU A 123 -7.51 13.68 2.06
N ILE A 124 -6.60 14.35 2.77
CA ILE A 124 -6.95 15.47 3.66
C ILE A 124 -7.28 16.73 2.84
N VAL A 125 -6.45 17.07 1.85
CA VAL A 125 -6.58 18.32 1.07
C VAL A 125 -7.79 18.30 0.14
N GLU A 126 -8.15 17.14 -0.40
CA GLU A 126 -9.22 16.99 -1.39
C GLU A 126 -10.55 16.49 -0.83
N SER A 127 -10.59 16.19 0.46
CA SER A 127 -11.81 15.71 1.12
C SER A 127 -12.82 16.82 1.44
#